data_59833f76257cf07f3e0f066eff77eef3
#
_entry.id   59833f76257cf07f3e0f066eff77eef3
#
_cell.length_a   1.000
_cell.length_b   1.000
_cell.length_c   1.000
_cell.angle_alpha   90.00
_cell.angle_beta   90.00
_cell.angle_gamma   90.00
#
_symmetry.space_group_name_H-M   'P 1'
#
loop_
_entity.id
_entity.type
_entity.pdbx_description
1 polymer ?
#
loop_
_entity_poly.entity_id
_entity_poly.type
_entity_poly.pdbx_seq_one_letter_code
_entity_poly.pdbx_strand_id
1 'polypeptide(L)'
;DKTEKYMVNLLKDDNISYEDAWNDDEYKAAIVEEALRDLGYIIEPEYLFRKMVKMVENRSFDIEFLQKAINALMESTIGNDSQEDFDGLFSDMQLDSTKLGHTVKDRSAVMAKIIASLDEINFSVDDTKIDVLGNAYEYLIGQFAATAGKKAGEFYTPSGPAELLCRLACLGLTDVKDAADPTCGSGSLLLRLKNYANVRNYYGQELTSTTY
;
A
#
# COMPACT_ATOMS: atom_id res chain seq x y z
N ASP A 1 4.98 3.92 -8.55
CA ASP A 1 6.00 3.52 -7.58
C ASP A 1 6.57 4.73 -6.87
N LYS A 2 6.44 4.78 -5.53
CA LYS A 2 6.86 5.94 -4.72
C LYS A 2 8.39 6.08 -4.72
N THR A 3 9.10 4.96 -4.62
CA THR A 3 10.57 4.95 -4.67
C THR A 3 11.09 5.47 -6.02
N GLU A 4 10.52 5.01 -7.12
CA GLU A 4 10.93 5.46 -8.44
C GLU A 4 10.74 6.97 -8.61
N LYS A 5 9.58 7.49 -8.22
CA LYS A 5 9.29 8.93 -8.26
C LYS A 5 10.26 9.74 -7.37
N TYR A 6 10.58 9.21 -6.19
CA TYR A 6 11.56 9.81 -5.29
C TYR A 6 12.95 9.86 -5.93
N MET A 7 13.43 8.73 -6.48
CA MET A 7 14.75 8.65 -7.11
C MET A 7 14.88 9.54 -8.34
N VAL A 8 13.84 9.62 -9.19
CA VAL A 8 13.82 10.53 -10.33
C VAL A 8 13.97 11.99 -9.88
N ASN A 9 13.32 12.36 -8.78
CA ASN A 9 13.45 13.72 -8.26
C ASN A 9 14.82 13.97 -7.62
N LEU A 10 15.35 13.00 -6.87
CA LEU A 10 16.65 13.09 -6.21
C LEU A 10 17.81 13.23 -7.21
N LEU A 11 17.78 12.45 -8.28
CA LEU A 11 18.84 12.38 -9.29
C LEU A 11 18.67 13.37 -10.45
N LYS A 12 17.63 14.23 -10.38
CA LYS A 12 17.27 15.11 -11.49
C LYS A 12 18.39 16.07 -11.89
N ASP A 13 19.06 16.67 -10.90
CA ASP A 13 20.09 17.68 -11.14
C ASP A 13 21.40 17.06 -11.63
N ASP A 14 21.65 15.80 -11.28
CA ASP A 14 22.83 15.06 -11.76
C ASP A 14 22.62 14.44 -13.15
N ASN A 15 21.39 14.47 -13.65
CA ASN A 15 21.01 13.91 -14.97
C ASN A 15 21.47 12.45 -15.17
N ILE A 16 21.39 11.65 -14.10
CA ILE A 16 21.73 10.22 -14.09
C ILE A 16 20.45 9.39 -13.86
N SER A 17 20.36 8.22 -14.48
CA SER A 17 19.23 7.32 -14.24
C SER A 17 19.39 6.59 -12.91
N TYR A 18 18.25 6.12 -12.33
CA TYR A 18 18.30 5.34 -11.10
C TYR A 18 19.11 4.04 -11.27
N GLU A 19 18.99 3.40 -12.43
CA GLU A 19 19.76 2.20 -12.78
C GLU A 19 21.27 2.48 -12.83
N ASP A 20 21.67 3.60 -13.44
CA ASP A 20 23.08 3.95 -13.56
C ASP A 20 23.66 4.36 -12.20
N ALA A 21 22.91 5.16 -11.41
CA ALA A 21 23.28 5.52 -10.05
C ALA A 21 23.40 4.29 -9.12
N TRP A 22 22.56 3.27 -9.31
CA TRP A 22 22.63 2.02 -8.55
C TRP A 22 23.87 1.18 -8.86
N ASN A 23 24.41 1.30 -10.08
CA ASN A 23 25.62 0.58 -10.54
C ASN A 23 26.92 1.33 -10.20
N ASP A 24 26.85 2.53 -9.68
CA ASP A 24 27.99 3.29 -9.20
C ASP A 24 28.04 3.26 -7.67
N ASP A 25 29.12 2.76 -7.08
CA ASP A 25 29.22 2.51 -5.64
C ASP A 25 29.07 3.77 -4.80
N GLU A 26 29.54 4.93 -5.27
CA GLU A 26 29.45 6.20 -4.55
C GLU A 26 28.03 6.75 -4.59
N TYR A 27 27.40 6.79 -5.77
CA TYR A 27 26.01 7.18 -5.92
C TYR A 27 25.07 6.24 -5.19
N LYS A 28 25.31 4.91 -5.30
CA LYS A 28 24.48 3.91 -4.61
C LYS A 28 24.49 4.13 -3.11
N ALA A 29 25.64 4.36 -2.49
CA ALA A 29 25.72 4.60 -1.05
C ALA A 29 24.90 5.84 -0.65
N ALA A 30 25.03 6.93 -1.39
CA ALA A 30 24.33 8.19 -1.13
C ALA A 30 22.80 8.04 -1.28
N ILE A 31 22.33 7.45 -2.39
CA ILE A 31 20.87 7.32 -2.64
C ILE A 31 20.21 6.33 -1.67
N VAL A 32 20.92 5.29 -1.23
CA VAL A 32 20.44 4.35 -0.21
C VAL A 32 20.27 5.06 1.12
N GLU A 33 21.29 5.81 1.57
CA GLU A 33 21.23 6.58 2.83
C GLU A 33 20.07 7.57 2.83
N GLU A 34 19.89 8.34 1.74
CA GLU A 34 18.81 9.31 1.63
C GLU A 34 17.43 8.65 1.57
N ALA A 35 17.28 7.56 0.82
CA ALA A 35 16.01 6.85 0.73
C ALA A 35 15.61 6.24 2.09
N LEU A 36 16.55 5.63 2.79
CA LEU A 36 16.28 5.07 4.12
C LEU A 36 15.92 6.16 5.13
N ARG A 37 16.55 7.32 5.07
CA ARG A 37 16.22 8.47 5.94
C ARG A 37 14.83 9.03 5.64
N ASP A 38 14.49 9.22 4.36
CA ASP A 38 13.29 9.97 3.96
C ASP A 38 12.05 9.08 3.74
N LEU A 39 12.24 7.84 3.29
CA LEU A 39 11.17 6.88 3.03
C LEU A 39 11.12 5.74 4.06
N GLY A 40 12.26 5.47 4.72
CA GLY A 40 12.40 4.33 5.63
C GLY A 40 12.63 2.98 4.93
N TYR A 41 12.65 2.94 3.60
CA TYR A 41 12.87 1.74 2.80
C TYR A 41 13.42 2.10 1.42
N ILE A 42 13.92 1.09 0.71
CA ILE A 42 14.33 1.23 -0.69
C ILE A 42 13.87 0.03 -1.52
N ILE A 43 13.52 0.28 -2.78
CA ILE A 43 13.25 -0.77 -3.77
C ILE A 43 14.32 -0.65 -4.85
N GLU A 44 15.14 -1.67 -5.00
CA GLU A 44 16.18 -1.72 -6.02
C GLU A 44 15.62 -1.53 -7.43
N PRO A 45 16.36 -0.94 -8.37
CA PRO A 45 15.85 -0.65 -9.72
C PRO A 45 15.29 -1.87 -10.45
N GLU A 46 15.88 -3.06 -10.21
CA GLU A 46 15.41 -4.29 -10.82
C GLU A 46 14.04 -4.76 -10.30
N TYR A 47 13.69 -4.41 -9.05
CA TYR A 47 12.43 -4.79 -8.39
C TYR A 47 11.31 -3.76 -8.54
N LEU A 48 11.54 -2.67 -9.27
CA LEU A 48 10.50 -1.69 -9.54
C LEU A 48 9.31 -2.31 -10.29
N PHE A 49 8.11 -1.87 -9.96
CA PHE A 49 6.87 -2.39 -10.55
C PHE A 49 6.89 -2.38 -12.08
N ARG A 50 7.39 -1.31 -12.69
CA ARG A 50 7.52 -1.21 -14.16
C ARG A 50 8.42 -2.30 -14.78
N LYS A 51 9.40 -2.81 -14.03
CA LYS A 51 10.24 -3.94 -14.50
C LYS A 51 9.45 -5.22 -14.50
N MET A 52 8.64 -5.44 -13.45
CA MET A 52 7.73 -6.59 -13.38
C MET A 52 6.71 -6.56 -14.52
N VAL A 53 6.13 -5.38 -14.84
CA VAL A 53 5.23 -5.20 -15.99
C VAL A 53 5.92 -5.60 -17.28
N LYS A 54 7.15 -5.13 -17.54
CA LYS A 54 7.94 -5.52 -18.73
C LYS A 54 8.22 -7.03 -18.78
N MET A 55 8.48 -7.66 -17.63
CA MET A 55 8.66 -9.11 -17.56
C MET A 55 7.37 -9.85 -17.92
N VAL A 56 6.22 -9.35 -17.51
CA VAL A 56 4.90 -9.89 -17.87
C VAL A 56 4.66 -9.76 -19.38
N GLU A 57 4.89 -8.58 -19.96
CA GLU A 57 4.78 -8.34 -21.41
C GLU A 57 5.65 -9.27 -22.23
N ASN A 58 6.90 -9.47 -21.78
CA ASN A 58 7.87 -10.35 -22.43
C ASN A 58 7.70 -11.84 -22.09
N ARG A 59 6.70 -12.19 -21.27
CA ARG A 59 6.43 -13.57 -20.81
C ARG A 59 7.61 -14.21 -20.06
N SER A 60 8.41 -13.40 -19.39
CA SER A 60 9.57 -13.82 -18.58
C SER A 60 9.32 -13.71 -17.08
N PHE A 61 8.12 -13.25 -16.66
CA PHE A 61 7.79 -13.09 -15.25
C PHE A 61 7.71 -14.46 -14.56
N ASP A 62 8.35 -14.53 -13.39
CA ASP A 62 8.29 -15.66 -12.48
C ASP A 62 7.88 -15.18 -11.08
N ILE A 63 7.03 -15.95 -10.40
CA ILE A 63 6.56 -15.64 -9.04
C ILE A 63 7.71 -15.64 -8.02
N GLU A 64 8.78 -16.39 -8.28
CA GLU A 64 9.98 -16.38 -7.44
C GLU A 64 10.71 -15.01 -7.49
N PHE A 65 10.63 -14.33 -8.64
CA PHE A 65 11.14 -12.96 -8.74
C PHE A 65 10.38 -12.00 -7.83
N LEU A 66 9.04 -12.10 -7.79
CA LEU A 66 8.22 -11.32 -6.87
C LEU A 66 8.57 -11.62 -5.41
N GLN A 67 8.81 -12.88 -5.05
CA GLN A 67 9.24 -13.25 -3.70
C GLN A 67 10.59 -12.60 -3.34
N LYS A 68 11.54 -12.57 -4.27
CA LYS A 68 12.83 -11.90 -4.06
C LYS A 68 12.66 -10.40 -3.88
N ALA A 69 11.80 -9.77 -4.68
CA ALA A 69 11.51 -8.35 -4.56
C ALA A 69 10.91 -7.99 -3.18
N ILE A 70 9.97 -8.80 -2.69
CA ILE A 70 9.39 -8.63 -1.35
C ILE A 70 10.45 -8.80 -0.26
N ASN A 71 11.29 -9.84 -0.37
CA ASN A 71 12.35 -10.07 0.61
C ASN A 71 13.35 -8.91 0.64
N ALA A 72 13.81 -8.44 -0.53
CA ALA A 72 14.72 -7.30 -0.63
C ALA A 72 14.11 -6.02 -0.03
N LEU A 73 12.82 -5.76 -0.28
CA LEU A 73 12.11 -4.65 0.34
C LEU A 73 12.09 -4.78 1.86
N MET A 74 11.72 -5.95 2.40
CA MET A 74 11.68 -6.21 3.84
C MET A 74 13.07 -6.08 4.48
N GLU A 75 14.10 -6.63 3.84
CA GLU A 75 15.48 -6.51 4.31
C GLU A 75 15.95 -5.05 4.37
N SER A 76 15.51 -4.21 3.44
CA SER A 76 15.86 -2.78 3.42
C SER A 76 15.32 -1.99 4.62
N THR A 77 14.28 -2.47 5.28
CA THR A 77 13.67 -1.79 6.43
C THR A 77 14.36 -2.13 7.77
N ILE A 78 15.18 -3.19 7.80
CA ILE A 78 15.79 -3.68 9.04
C ILE A 78 16.68 -2.60 9.67
N GLY A 79 16.41 -2.28 10.93
CA GLY A 79 17.15 -1.28 11.71
C GLY A 79 16.70 0.17 11.45
N ASN A 80 15.65 0.40 10.65
CA ASN A 80 15.03 1.70 10.44
C ASN A 80 13.71 1.81 11.22
N ASP A 81 13.23 3.02 11.43
CA ASP A 81 11.97 3.30 12.14
C ASP A 81 10.76 2.67 11.42
N SER A 82 10.84 2.51 10.11
CA SER A 82 9.81 1.87 9.28
C SER A 82 9.69 0.34 9.47
N GLN A 83 10.64 -0.30 10.13
CA GLN A 83 10.64 -1.76 10.30
C GLN A 83 9.34 -2.27 10.92
N GLU A 84 8.83 -1.57 11.95
CA GLU A 84 7.58 -1.94 12.61
C GLU A 84 6.37 -1.85 11.68
N ASP A 85 6.36 -0.87 10.77
CA ASP A 85 5.27 -0.69 9.79
C ASP A 85 5.25 -1.79 8.72
N PHE A 86 6.40 -2.38 8.42
CA PHE A 86 6.54 -3.44 7.43
C PHE A 86 6.48 -4.84 8.04
N ASP A 87 6.67 -4.97 9.35
CA ASP A 87 6.64 -6.28 10.00
C ASP A 87 5.26 -6.94 9.85
N GLY A 88 5.28 -8.16 9.32
CA GLY A 88 4.05 -8.91 9.05
C GLY A 88 3.24 -8.45 7.82
N LEU A 89 3.59 -7.35 7.13
CA LEU A 89 2.82 -6.80 6.00
C LEU A 89 2.54 -7.83 4.89
N PHE A 90 3.49 -8.71 4.63
CA PHE A 90 3.37 -9.74 3.60
C PHE A 90 3.15 -11.17 4.16
N SER A 91 2.92 -11.30 5.46
CA SER A 91 2.78 -12.62 6.13
C SER A 91 1.65 -13.47 5.55
N ASP A 92 0.55 -12.84 5.14
CA ASP A 92 -0.60 -13.50 4.54
C ASP A 92 -0.48 -13.72 3.03
N MET A 93 0.57 -13.18 2.41
CA MET A 93 0.82 -13.30 0.98
C MET A 93 1.51 -14.63 0.65
N GLN A 94 0.75 -15.71 0.67
CA GLN A 94 1.25 -17.08 0.44
C GLN A 94 1.45 -17.33 -1.06
N LEU A 95 2.59 -16.91 -1.61
CA LEU A 95 2.93 -17.06 -3.03
C LEU A 95 3.14 -18.52 -3.45
N ASP A 96 3.36 -19.42 -2.52
CA ASP A 96 3.51 -20.87 -2.69
C ASP A 96 2.18 -21.63 -2.60
N SER A 97 1.09 -20.94 -2.28
CA SER A 97 -0.23 -21.55 -2.08
C SER A 97 -0.73 -22.30 -3.32
N THR A 98 -1.20 -23.52 -3.12
CA THR A 98 -1.86 -24.32 -4.17
C THR A 98 -3.17 -23.70 -4.68
N LYS A 99 -3.75 -22.72 -3.95
CA LYS A 99 -4.89 -21.93 -4.41
C LYS A 99 -4.56 -21.04 -5.61
N LEU A 100 -3.30 -20.60 -5.74
CA LEU A 100 -2.80 -19.85 -6.89
C LEU A 100 -2.49 -20.77 -8.08
N GLY A 101 -2.20 -22.07 -7.81
CA GLY A 101 -1.84 -23.05 -8.83
C GLY A 101 -0.96 -24.14 -8.26
N HIS A 102 -0.99 -25.30 -8.89
CA HIS A 102 -0.23 -26.47 -8.42
C HIS A 102 1.26 -26.41 -8.81
N THR A 103 1.60 -25.69 -9.87
CA THR A 103 2.98 -25.52 -10.33
C THR A 103 3.43 -24.07 -10.20
N VAL A 104 4.75 -23.83 -10.16
CA VAL A 104 5.33 -22.48 -10.22
C VAL A 104 4.82 -21.73 -11.45
N LYS A 105 4.72 -22.40 -12.58
CA LYS A 105 4.22 -21.82 -13.83
C LYS A 105 2.76 -21.35 -13.71
N ASP A 106 1.90 -22.15 -13.08
CA ASP A 106 0.50 -21.78 -12.91
C ASP A 106 0.37 -20.57 -11.97
N ARG A 107 1.11 -20.57 -10.87
CA ARG A 107 1.14 -19.45 -9.91
C ARG A 107 1.69 -18.18 -10.58
N SER A 108 2.77 -18.28 -11.35
CA SER A 108 3.33 -17.16 -12.11
C SER A 108 2.32 -16.60 -13.11
N ALA A 109 1.54 -17.45 -13.78
CA ALA A 109 0.53 -17.01 -14.73
C ALA A 109 -0.62 -16.24 -14.05
N VAL A 110 -1.02 -16.62 -12.83
CA VAL A 110 -2.03 -15.90 -12.05
C VAL A 110 -1.50 -14.55 -11.61
N MET A 111 -0.27 -14.50 -11.06
CA MET A 111 0.34 -13.25 -10.59
C MET A 111 0.62 -12.29 -11.77
N ALA A 112 1.03 -12.81 -12.94
CA ALA A 112 1.19 -12.00 -14.13
C ALA A 112 -0.10 -11.28 -14.54
N LYS A 113 -1.25 -11.95 -14.44
CA LYS A 113 -2.55 -11.30 -14.71
C LYS A 113 -2.87 -10.20 -13.70
N ILE A 114 -2.56 -10.42 -12.42
CA ILE A 114 -2.76 -9.41 -11.37
C ILE A 114 -1.88 -8.20 -11.64
N ILE A 115 -0.59 -8.40 -11.95
CA ILE A 115 0.35 -7.32 -12.29
C ILE A 115 -0.16 -6.53 -13.51
N ALA A 116 -0.59 -7.22 -14.58
CA ALA A 116 -1.15 -6.56 -15.76
C ALA A 116 -2.40 -5.73 -15.43
N SER A 117 -3.30 -6.27 -14.60
CA SER A 117 -4.50 -5.53 -14.18
C SER A 117 -4.18 -4.33 -13.30
N LEU A 118 -3.14 -4.42 -12.45
CA LEU A 118 -2.69 -3.30 -11.63
C LEU A 118 -2.05 -2.19 -12.48
N ASP A 119 -1.38 -2.53 -13.58
CA ASP A 119 -0.77 -1.56 -14.49
C ASP A 119 -1.81 -0.70 -15.22
N GLU A 120 -3.02 -1.23 -15.43
CA GLU A 120 -4.13 -0.48 -16.02
C GLU A 120 -4.70 0.59 -15.07
N ILE A 121 -4.40 0.51 -13.77
CA ILE A 121 -4.94 1.43 -12.77
C ILE A 121 -4.05 2.67 -12.66
N ASN A 122 -4.63 3.83 -12.92
CA ASN A 122 -3.93 5.09 -12.68
C ASN A 122 -3.96 5.45 -11.19
N PHE A 123 -2.83 5.26 -10.50
CA PHE A 123 -2.62 5.65 -9.11
C PHE A 123 -2.11 7.09 -8.95
N SER A 124 -2.02 7.89 -10.01
CA SER A 124 -1.58 9.27 -9.89
C SER A 124 -2.63 10.12 -9.16
N VAL A 125 -2.28 10.52 -7.96
CA VAL A 125 -3.13 11.19 -6.95
C VAL A 125 -3.11 12.71 -7.14
N ASP A 126 -2.95 13.23 -8.34
CA ASP A 126 -2.98 14.68 -8.56
C ASP A 126 -4.40 15.27 -8.58
N ASP A 127 -5.44 14.44 -8.59
CA ASP A 127 -6.83 14.88 -8.43
C ASP A 127 -7.31 14.60 -7.00
N THR A 128 -7.08 15.54 -6.15
CA THR A 128 -7.15 15.62 -4.69
C THR A 128 -8.51 15.30 -4.03
N LYS A 129 -9.45 14.69 -4.72
CA LYS A 129 -10.80 14.45 -4.18
C LYS A 129 -11.21 12.99 -4.10
N ILE A 130 -10.45 12.06 -4.69
CA ILE A 130 -10.81 10.64 -4.69
C ILE A 130 -9.70 9.85 -4.01
N ASP A 131 -9.98 9.32 -2.85
CA ASP A 131 -9.13 8.34 -2.17
C ASP A 131 -9.27 6.99 -2.88
N VAL A 132 -8.52 6.80 -3.98
CA VAL A 132 -8.59 5.60 -4.82
C VAL A 132 -8.19 4.36 -4.02
N LEU A 133 -7.14 4.46 -3.19
CA LEU A 133 -6.68 3.34 -2.38
C LEU A 133 -7.67 3.01 -1.27
N GLY A 134 -8.19 4.01 -0.56
CA GLY A 134 -9.22 3.81 0.46
C GLY A 134 -10.50 3.20 -0.13
N ASN A 135 -10.94 3.67 -1.30
CA ASN A 135 -12.11 3.11 -1.98
C ASN A 135 -11.87 1.67 -2.45
N ALA A 136 -10.68 1.35 -2.96
CA ALA A 136 -10.32 -0.01 -3.35
C ALA A 136 -10.28 -0.94 -2.13
N TYR A 137 -9.71 -0.48 -1.01
CA TYR A 137 -9.68 -1.19 0.25
C TYR A 137 -11.10 -1.48 0.77
N GLU A 138 -11.96 -0.45 0.83
CA GLU A 138 -13.36 -0.62 1.21
C GLU A 138 -14.11 -1.62 0.32
N TYR A 139 -13.88 -1.55 -0.99
CA TYR A 139 -14.47 -2.49 -1.93
C TYR A 139 -14.03 -3.93 -1.67
N LEU A 140 -12.73 -4.15 -1.47
CA LEU A 140 -12.18 -5.49 -1.20
C LEU A 140 -12.72 -6.05 0.12
N ILE A 141 -12.74 -5.26 1.20
CA ILE A 141 -13.34 -5.68 2.48
C ILE A 141 -14.81 -6.05 2.30
N GLY A 142 -15.58 -5.24 1.55
CA GLY A 142 -16.98 -5.55 1.24
C GLY A 142 -17.14 -6.88 0.51
N GLN A 143 -16.27 -7.21 -0.45
CA GLN A 143 -16.27 -8.49 -1.16
C GLN A 143 -15.87 -9.65 -0.24
N PHE A 144 -14.86 -9.47 0.60
CA PHE A 144 -14.45 -10.48 1.57
C PHE A 144 -15.51 -10.73 2.65
N ALA A 145 -16.17 -9.68 3.13
CA ALA A 145 -17.28 -9.80 4.07
C ALA A 145 -18.44 -10.62 3.49
N ALA A 146 -18.74 -10.42 2.20
CA ALA A 146 -19.77 -11.17 1.50
C ALA A 146 -19.43 -12.66 1.31
N THR A 147 -18.14 -13.00 1.17
CA THR A 147 -17.68 -14.38 0.90
C THR A 147 -17.23 -15.14 2.13
N ALA A 148 -16.69 -14.47 3.14
CA ALA A 148 -16.10 -15.09 4.33
C ALA A 148 -17.06 -15.26 5.52
N GLY A 149 -18.33 -14.86 5.39
CA GLY A 149 -19.33 -14.93 6.46
C GLY A 149 -19.08 -13.91 7.58
N LYS A 150 -19.64 -14.17 8.79
CA LYS A 150 -19.73 -13.17 9.88
C LYS A 150 -18.40 -12.55 10.35
N LYS A 151 -17.25 -13.19 10.13
CA LYS A 151 -15.97 -12.70 10.66
C LYS A 151 -15.40 -11.48 9.94
N ALA A 152 -15.62 -11.31 8.65
CA ALA A 152 -15.07 -10.18 7.89
C ALA A 152 -15.92 -8.89 8.01
N GLY A 153 -17.19 -9.00 8.43
CA GLY A 153 -18.08 -7.84 8.63
C GLY A 153 -17.96 -7.21 10.01
N GLU A 154 -17.18 -7.76 10.93
CA GLU A 154 -17.07 -7.25 12.31
C GLU A 154 -16.25 -5.96 12.41
N PHE A 155 -15.44 -5.65 11.39
CA PHE A 155 -14.46 -4.56 11.42
C PHE A 155 -14.76 -3.42 10.44
N TYR A 156 -15.86 -3.51 9.69
CA TYR A 156 -16.13 -2.59 8.61
C TYR A 156 -17.55 -2.04 8.66
N THR A 157 -17.65 -0.71 8.68
CA THR A 157 -18.95 -0.02 8.54
C THR A 157 -19.19 0.29 7.05
N PRO A 158 -20.27 -0.24 6.43
CA PRO A 158 -20.58 0.03 5.04
C PRO A 158 -20.65 1.54 4.73
N SER A 159 -20.25 1.92 3.51
CA SER A 159 -20.07 3.32 3.12
C SER A 159 -21.34 4.19 3.32
N GLY A 160 -22.53 3.66 3.03
CA GLY A 160 -23.79 4.40 3.20
C GLY A 160 -24.10 4.80 4.65
N PRO A 161 -24.14 3.85 5.60
CA PRO A 161 -24.24 4.16 7.02
C PRO A 161 -23.11 5.06 7.54
N ALA A 162 -21.86 4.82 7.11
CA ALA A 162 -20.72 5.64 7.51
C ALA A 162 -20.86 7.09 7.05
N GLU A 163 -21.29 7.30 5.82
CA GLU A 163 -21.57 8.64 5.27
C GLU A 163 -22.67 9.35 6.07
N LEU A 164 -23.77 8.67 6.35
CA LEU A 164 -24.88 9.23 7.14
C LEU A 164 -24.42 9.65 8.53
N LEU A 165 -23.67 8.79 9.21
CA LEU A 165 -23.13 9.07 10.55
C LEU A 165 -22.18 10.28 10.54
N CYS A 166 -21.26 10.34 9.56
CA CYS A 166 -20.34 11.48 9.43
C CYS A 166 -21.10 12.79 9.15
N ARG A 167 -22.09 12.77 8.28
CA ARG A 167 -22.92 13.96 8.00
C ARG A 167 -23.70 14.42 9.23
N LEU A 168 -24.21 13.50 10.02
CA LEU A 168 -24.94 13.84 11.27
C LEU A 168 -23.96 14.37 12.33
N ALA A 169 -22.81 13.73 12.50
CA ALA A 169 -21.81 14.16 13.49
C ALA A 169 -21.21 15.53 13.16
N CYS A 170 -21.04 15.84 11.88
CA CYS A 170 -20.49 17.13 11.45
C CYS A 170 -21.56 18.19 11.13
N LEU A 171 -22.84 17.94 11.44
CA LEU A 171 -23.91 18.87 11.09
C LEU A 171 -23.70 20.24 11.75
N GLY A 172 -23.52 21.27 10.91
CA GLY A 172 -23.26 22.64 11.37
C GLY A 172 -21.84 22.90 11.87
N LEU A 173 -20.92 21.93 11.72
CA LEU A 173 -19.51 22.06 12.08
C LEU A 173 -18.65 22.18 10.82
N THR A 174 -17.74 23.15 10.81
CA THR A 174 -16.70 23.31 9.79
C THR A 174 -15.33 22.91 10.30
N ASP A 175 -15.08 23.16 11.59
CA ASP A 175 -13.81 22.89 12.27
C ASP A 175 -14.07 22.09 13.54
N VAL A 176 -13.38 20.98 13.68
CA VAL A 176 -13.45 20.06 14.82
C VAL A 176 -12.05 19.91 15.37
N LYS A 177 -11.89 20.14 16.68
CA LYS A 177 -10.57 20.01 17.31
C LYS A 177 -10.18 18.54 17.45
N ASP A 178 -11.07 17.74 18.01
CA ASP A 178 -10.82 16.37 18.36
C ASP A 178 -12.00 15.48 17.93
N ALA A 179 -11.73 14.40 17.24
CA ALA A 179 -12.70 13.36 16.90
C ALA A 179 -12.23 12.03 17.50
N ALA A 180 -13.13 11.30 18.13
CA ALA A 180 -12.80 10.04 18.79
C ALA A 180 -13.82 8.96 18.44
N ASP A 181 -13.33 7.74 18.23
CA ASP A 181 -14.12 6.52 18.09
C ASP A 181 -13.54 5.45 19.03
N PRO A 182 -14.24 5.08 20.10
CA PRO A 182 -13.76 4.11 21.07
C PRO A 182 -13.84 2.65 20.58
N THR A 183 -14.34 2.44 19.36
CA THR A 183 -14.51 1.12 18.72
C THR A 183 -14.22 1.22 17.24
N CYS A 184 -13.09 1.83 16.90
CA CYS A 184 -12.84 2.34 15.54
C CYS A 184 -12.69 1.24 14.47
N GLY A 185 -12.47 0.00 14.85
CA GLY A 185 -12.16 -1.05 13.90
C GLY A 185 -10.93 -0.67 13.06
N SER A 186 -11.08 -0.66 11.74
CA SER A 186 -10.05 -0.21 10.79
C SER A 186 -9.88 1.33 10.72
N GLY A 187 -10.62 2.09 11.53
CA GLY A 187 -10.60 3.56 11.50
C GLY A 187 -11.33 4.19 10.31
N SER A 188 -11.91 3.41 9.41
CA SER A 188 -12.50 3.93 8.17
C SER A 188 -13.64 4.93 8.39
N LEU A 189 -14.49 4.70 9.41
CA LEU A 189 -15.54 5.63 9.79
C LEU A 189 -14.96 6.94 10.33
N LEU A 190 -14.01 6.83 11.26
CA LEU A 190 -13.37 7.98 11.90
C LEU A 190 -12.63 8.86 10.88
N LEU A 191 -11.83 8.26 10.01
CA LEU A 191 -11.08 8.98 8.98
C LEU A 191 -11.97 9.61 7.91
N ARG A 192 -13.18 9.09 7.69
CA ARG A 192 -14.15 9.65 6.73
C ARG A 192 -14.65 11.04 7.14
N LEU A 193 -14.55 11.42 8.42
CA LEU A 193 -14.94 12.75 8.91
C LEU A 193 -14.20 13.88 8.19
N LYS A 194 -12.97 13.64 7.71
CA LYS A 194 -12.18 14.61 6.91
C LYS A 194 -12.92 15.14 5.67
N ASN A 195 -13.89 14.39 5.16
CA ASN A 195 -14.68 14.79 3.99
C ASN A 195 -15.81 15.77 4.33
N TYR A 196 -16.12 15.98 5.62
CA TYR A 196 -17.25 16.75 6.09
C TYR A 196 -16.89 17.90 7.02
N ALA A 197 -15.75 17.82 7.70
CA ALA A 197 -15.22 18.86 8.56
C ALA A 197 -13.69 18.85 8.57
N ASN A 198 -13.09 19.99 8.91
CA ASN A 198 -11.65 20.11 9.14
C ASN A 198 -11.33 19.61 10.56
N VAL A 199 -10.91 18.36 10.68
CA VAL A 199 -10.60 17.71 11.96
C VAL A 199 -9.10 17.79 12.24
N ARG A 200 -8.70 18.28 13.43
CA ARG A 200 -7.29 18.43 13.81
C ARG A 200 -6.67 17.13 14.31
N ASN A 201 -7.37 16.46 15.21
CA ASN A 201 -6.85 15.25 15.86
C ASN A 201 -7.88 14.14 15.77
N TYR A 202 -7.40 12.93 15.49
CA TYR A 202 -8.19 11.72 15.45
C TYR A 202 -7.70 10.76 16.53
N TYR A 203 -8.65 10.18 17.27
CA TYR A 203 -8.37 9.21 18.34
C TYR A 203 -9.21 7.97 18.10
N GLY A 204 -8.57 6.87 17.79
CA GLY A 204 -9.20 5.56 17.65
C GLY A 204 -8.84 4.66 18.81
N GLN A 205 -9.77 3.80 19.22
CA GLN A 205 -9.51 2.70 20.15
C GLN A 205 -10.10 1.43 19.54
N GLU A 206 -9.32 0.35 19.54
CA GLU A 206 -9.74 -0.97 19.08
C GLU A 206 -9.24 -2.04 20.05
N LEU A 207 -10.08 -3.04 20.30
CA LEU A 207 -9.74 -4.15 21.20
C LEU A 207 -8.86 -5.19 20.52
N THR A 208 -9.06 -5.39 19.21
CA THR A 208 -8.41 -6.45 18.43
C THR A 208 -7.16 -5.93 17.76
N SER A 209 -5.99 -6.37 18.22
CA SER A 209 -4.68 -5.92 17.70
C SER A 209 -4.43 -6.21 16.21
N THR A 210 -5.14 -7.19 15.63
CA THR A 210 -5.05 -7.51 14.19
C THR A 210 -5.90 -6.59 13.31
N THR A 211 -6.71 -5.73 13.92
CA THR A 211 -7.61 -4.80 13.22
C THR A 211 -7.09 -3.36 13.28
N TYR A 212 -6.29 -3.09 14.29
CA TYR A 212 -5.67 -1.78 14.54
C TYR A 212 -4.51 -1.53 13.61
#